data_f2542e5fad56f2f0f3b2f49bf24eca24
#
_entry.id   f2542e5fad56f2f0f3b2f49bf24eca24
#
_cell.length_a   1.000
_cell.length_b   1.000
_cell.length_c   1.000
_cell.angle_alpha   90.00
_cell.angle_beta   90.00
_cell.angle_gamma   90.00
#
_symmetry.space_group_name_H-M   'P 1'
#
loop_
_entity.id
_entity.type
_entity.pdbx_description
1 polymer ?
#
loop_
_entity_poly.entity_id
_entity_poly.type
_entity_poly.pdbx_seq_one_letter_code
_entity_poly.pdbx_strand_id
1 'polypeptide(L)'
;MLDHIVRSEEFRDLFLAHTPFLDVRAEVEFAKGGFPTSKNIPILNDDERQLVGTCYKQKGREAAVELGHKLVAGDTKDQRIQAWCDFAKANANTHMYCWRGGMRSNYARQWMHEAGVDVPLIDGGFKALRRLLIDTIDKAAAEVPIIRIGGKTGTRKTALVNAVDFSIDLEGHANHRGSSFGYRVSGVPSQIDFENALGIELLQKRHAFQ
;
A
#
# COMPACT_ATOMS: atom_id res chain seq x y z
N MET A 1 12.19 21.45 -2.65
CA MET A 1 12.24 20.90 -4.02
C MET A 1 11.02 20.00 -4.21
N LEU A 2 9.93 20.55 -4.77
CA LEU A 2 8.63 19.81 -4.96
C LEU A 2 8.67 18.74 -6.07
N ASP A 3 9.82 18.43 -6.66
CA ASP A 3 9.87 17.65 -7.90
C ASP A 3 10.31 16.19 -7.74
N HIS A 4 10.49 15.71 -6.51
CA HIS A 4 10.87 14.31 -6.34
C HIS A 4 9.66 13.39 -6.52
N ILE A 5 9.53 12.87 -7.74
CA ILE A 5 8.55 11.84 -8.12
C ILE A 5 9.32 10.55 -8.38
N VAL A 6 9.01 9.53 -7.60
CA VAL A 6 9.62 8.21 -7.71
C VAL A 6 8.97 7.43 -8.85
N ARG A 7 9.79 6.96 -9.78
CA ARG A 7 9.36 6.26 -10.99
C ARG A 7 9.40 4.74 -10.83
N SER A 8 8.81 4.04 -11.78
CA SER A 8 8.63 2.58 -11.74
C SER A 8 9.94 1.80 -11.58
N GLU A 9 11.05 2.33 -12.07
CA GLU A 9 12.38 1.71 -11.96
C GLU A 9 12.87 1.61 -10.52
N GLU A 10 12.41 2.52 -9.65
CA GLU A 10 12.80 2.61 -8.24
C GLU A 10 11.86 1.84 -7.30
N PHE A 11 10.68 1.41 -7.77
CA PHE A 11 9.65 0.80 -6.90
C PHE A 11 10.13 -0.48 -6.21
N ARG A 12 10.96 -1.28 -6.90
CA ARG A 12 11.54 -2.49 -6.31
C ARG A 12 12.34 -2.15 -5.06
N ASP A 13 13.19 -1.13 -5.15
CA ASP A 13 14.08 -0.74 -4.05
C ASP A 13 13.31 -0.21 -2.85
N LEU A 14 12.16 0.46 -3.08
CA LEU A 14 11.28 0.88 -1.99
C LEU A 14 10.78 -0.32 -1.16
N PHE A 15 10.36 -1.41 -1.80
CA PHE A 15 9.90 -2.61 -1.11
C PHE A 15 11.04 -3.38 -0.44
N LEU A 16 12.23 -3.43 -1.06
CA LEU A 16 13.43 -4.03 -0.47
C LEU A 16 13.91 -3.27 0.78
N ALA A 17 13.79 -1.93 0.77
CA ALA A 17 14.14 -1.07 1.89
C ALA A 17 13.06 -0.98 2.98
N HIS A 18 11.94 -1.73 2.87
CA HIS A 18 10.80 -1.62 3.78
C HIS A 18 10.30 -0.18 3.96
N THR A 19 10.31 0.59 2.87
CA THR A 19 9.94 2.02 2.88
C THR A 19 8.58 2.24 3.53
N PRO A 20 8.47 3.15 4.50
CA PRO A 20 7.19 3.55 5.06
C PRO A 20 6.40 4.37 4.04
N PHE A 21 5.14 4.00 3.83
CA PHE A 21 4.26 4.70 2.92
C PHE A 21 3.16 5.46 3.65
N LEU A 22 2.92 6.68 3.21
CA LEU A 22 1.76 7.49 3.59
C LEU A 22 0.69 7.36 2.51
N ASP A 23 -0.37 6.62 2.82
CA ASP A 23 -1.50 6.39 1.93
C ASP A 23 -2.59 7.43 2.20
N VAL A 24 -2.80 8.35 1.26
CA VAL A 24 -3.82 9.39 1.37
C VAL A 24 -5.15 9.05 0.67
N ARG A 25 -5.39 7.76 0.38
CA ARG A 25 -6.69 7.27 -0.09
C ARG A 25 -7.71 7.32 1.03
N ALA A 26 -9.00 7.33 0.68
CA ALA A 26 -10.07 7.17 1.65
C ALA A 26 -10.01 5.80 2.33
N GLU A 27 -10.60 5.69 3.54
CA GLU A 27 -10.56 4.49 4.37
C GLU A 27 -11.14 3.27 3.66
N VAL A 28 -12.25 3.44 2.93
CA VAL A 28 -12.88 2.37 2.14
C VAL A 28 -12.00 1.87 1.00
N GLU A 29 -11.11 2.72 0.46
CA GLU A 29 -10.13 2.30 -0.55
C GLU A 29 -8.98 1.52 0.09
N PHE A 30 -8.52 1.97 1.26
CA PHE A 30 -7.45 1.30 2.01
C PHE A 30 -7.91 -0.05 2.58
N ALA A 31 -9.13 -0.14 3.08
CA ALA A 31 -9.73 -1.37 3.60
C ALA A 31 -9.85 -2.49 2.55
N LYS A 32 -9.86 -2.15 1.26
CA LYS A 32 -9.81 -3.13 0.17
C LYS A 32 -8.42 -3.75 -0.01
N GLY A 33 -7.40 -3.10 0.52
CA GLY A 33 -6.02 -3.54 0.55
C GLY A 33 -5.03 -2.39 0.48
N GLY A 34 -3.93 -2.55 1.22
CA GLY A 34 -2.79 -1.65 1.31
C GLY A 34 -1.46 -2.39 1.19
N PHE A 35 -0.35 -1.73 1.50
CA PHE A 35 0.94 -2.40 1.66
C PHE A 35 1.25 -2.53 3.16
N PRO A 36 1.99 -3.57 3.58
CA PRO A 36 2.29 -3.82 5.01
C PRO A 36 2.93 -2.64 5.74
N THR A 37 3.73 -1.83 5.03
CA THR A 37 4.41 -0.65 5.57
C THR A 37 3.61 0.65 5.41
N SER A 38 2.36 0.57 4.97
CA SER A 38 1.52 1.75 4.73
C SER A 38 0.75 2.17 5.97
N LYS A 39 0.72 3.48 6.21
CA LYS A 39 -0.22 4.13 7.13
C LYS A 39 -1.24 4.90 6.32
N ASN A 40 -2.52 4.58 6.50
CA ASN A 40 -3.59 5.35 5.89
C ASN A 40 -3.92 6.59 6.74
N ILE A 41 -3.76 7.75 6.14
CA ILE A 41 -4.18 9.04 6.69
C ILE A 41 -4.81 9.81 5.50
N PRO A 42 -6.13 9.70 5.32
CA PRO A 42 -6.79 10.14 4.09
C PRO A 42 -6.84 11.65 3.94
N ILE A 43 -6.69 12.15 2.70
CA ILE A 43 -6.96 13.55 2.37
C ILE A 43 -8.46 13.83 2.31
N LEU A 44 -9.25 12.84 1.94
CA LEU A 44 -10.72 12.84 1.96
C LEU A 44 -11.16 11.59 2.70
N ASN A 45 -12.00 11.73 3.73
CA ASN A 45 -12.67 10.58 4.33
C ASN A 45 -13.69 9.95 3.35
N ASP A 46 -14.35 8.88 3.73
CA ASP A 46 -15.27 8.16 2.84
C ASP A 46 -16.42 9.01 2.33
N ASP A 47 -17.05 9.80 3.21
CA ASP A 47 -18.19 10.68 2.87
C ASP A 47 -17.74 11.81 1.95
N GLU A 48 -16.66 12.50 2.28
CA GLU A 48 -16.07 13.55 1.47
C GLU A 48 -15.67 13.05 0.08
N ARG A 49 -15.04 11.85 0.03
CA ARG A 49 -14.68 11.21 -1.23
C ARG A 49 -15.91 10.89 -2.08
N GLN A 50 -16.99 10.43 -1.46
CA GLN A 50 -18.25 10.15 -2.16
C GLN A 50 -18.85 11.42 -2.75
N LEU A 51 -18.90 12.50 -1.97
CA LEU A 51 -19.40 13.81 -2.41
C LEU A 51 -18.56 14.38 -3.56
N VAL A 52 -17.22 14.40 -3.40
CA VAL A 52 -16.30 14.88 -4.43
C VAL A 52 -16.39 14.02 -5.70
N GLY A 53 -16.47 12.68 -5.55
CA GLY A 53 -16.61 11.75 -6.67
C GLY A 53 -17.92 11.93 -7.44
N THR A 54 -19.02 12.19 -6.75
CA THR A 54 -20.33 12.49 -7.35
C THR A 54 -20.29 13.84 -8.08
N CYS A 55 -19.72 14.86 -7.44
CA CYS A 55 -19.53 16.18 -8.06
C CYS A 55 -18.67 16.08 -9.33
N TYR A 56 -17.60 15.31 -9.31
CA TYR A 56 -16.76 15.08 -10.49
C TYR A 56 -17.54 14.51 -11.66
N LYS A 57 -18.39 13.50 -11.42
CA LYS A 57 -19.21 12.86 -12.46
C LYS A 57 -20.26 13.79 -13.03
N GLN A 58 -20.87 14.67 -12.21
CA GLN A 58 -21.97 15.51 -12.58
C GLN A 58 -21.54 16.88 -13.13
N LYS A 59 -20.49 17.47 -12.57
CA LYS A 59 -20.08 18.86 -12.80
C LYS A 59 -18.65 19.01 -13.31
N GLY A 60 -17.90 17.90 -13.42
CA GLY A 60 -16.54 17.91 -13.93
C GLY A 60 -15.48 18.21 -12.87
N ARG A 61 -14.24 18.34 -13.35
CA ARG A 61 -13.03 18.39 -12.54
C ARG A 61 -12.95 19.62 -11.64
N GLU A 62 -13.22 20.79 -12.20
CA GLU A 62 -13.05 22.07 -11.50
C GLU A 62 -14.00 22.19 -10.29
N ALA A 63 -15.27 21.87 -10.50
CA ALA A 63 -16.27 21.87 -9.44
C ALA A 63 -15.92 20.85 -8.32
N ALA A 64 -15.38 19.69 -8.68
CA ALA A 64 -14.96 18.68 -7.71
C ALA A 64 -13.76 19.14 -6.89
N VAL A 65 -12.80 19.84 -7.50
CA VAL A 65 -11.64 20.41 -6.79
C VAL A 65 -12.11 21.52 -5.83
N GLU A 66 -12.96 22.43 -6.28
CA GLU A 66 -13.52 23.47 -5.43
C GLU A 66 -14.28 22.89 -4.22
N LEU A 67 -15.12 21.87 -4.47
CA LEU A 67 -15.81 21.16 -3.39
C LEU A 67 -14.82 20.50 -2.43
N GLY A 68 -13.79 19.83 -2.92
CA GLY A 68 -12.75 19.23 -2.10
C GLY A 68 -12.07 20.22 -1.16
N HIS A 69 -11.71 21.40 -1.68
CA HIS A 69 -11.14 22.47 -0.87
C HIS A 69 -12.12 23.06 0.17
N LYS A 70 -13.42 23.07 -0.12
CA LYS A 70 -14.44 23.50 0.85
C LYS A 70 -14.62 22.48 1.99
N LEU A 71 -14.61 21.20 1.65
CA LEU A 71 -14.76 20.13 2.63
C LEU A 71 -13.52 19.97 3.52
N VAL A 72 -12.32 20.16 2.92
CA VAL A 72 -11.04 20.05 3.63
C VAL A 72 -10.49 21.47 3.85
N ALA A 73 -11.08 22.21 4.79
CA ALA A 73 -10.69 23.56 5.13
C ALA A 73 -10.58 23.74 6.66
N GLY A 74 -9.95 24.83 7.09
CA GLY A 74 -9.79 25.18 8.51
C GLY A 74 -9.17 24.04 9.32
N ASP A 75 -9.70 23.80 10.52
CA ASP A 75 -9.19 22.82 11.48
C ASP A 75 -9.03 21.40 10.89
N THR A 76 -9.94 21.00 9.98
CA THR A 76 -9.86 19.69 9.31
C THR A 76 -8.61 19.58 8.45
N LYS A 77 -8.29 20.64 7.70
CA LYS A 77 -7.07 20.69 6.89
C LYS A 77 -5.83 20.64 7.78
N ASP A 78 -5.82 21.47 8.83
CA ASP A 78 -4.67 21.60 9.72
C ASP A 78 -4.38 20.30 10.47
N GLN A 79 -5.40 19.60 10.96
CA GLN A 79 -5.26 18.28 11.59
C GLN A 79 -4.68 17.23 10.63
N ARG A 80 -5.11 17.22 9.37
CA ARG A 80 -4.57 16.29 8.37
C ARG A 80 -3.12 16.58 8.06
N ILE A 81 -2.76 17.85 7.84
CA ILE A 81 -1.37 18.26 7.62
C ILE A 81 -0.50 17.86 8.80
N GLN A 82 -0.95 18.13 10.02
CA GLN A 82 -0.22 17.76 11.23
C GLN A 82 0.02 16.25 11.30
N ALA A 83 -1.01 15.43 11.06
CA ALA A 83 -0.90 13.98 11.10
C ALA A 83 0.06 13.42 10.04
N TRP A 84 0.06 13.97 8.82
CA TRP A 84 1.01 13.59 7.77
C TRP A 84 2.44 13.99 8.12
N CYS A 85 2.63 15.22 8.62
CA CYS A 85 3.94 15.72 9.01
C CYS A 85 4.51 14.92 10.19
N ASP A 86 3.70 14.57 11.17
CA ASP A 86 4.12 13.76 12.31
C ASP A 86 4.52 12.36 11.87
N PHE A 87 3.74 11.73 10.98
CA PHE A 87 4.11 10.44 10.42
C PHE A 87 5.44 10.50 9.66
N ALA A 88 5.62 11.49 8.79
CA ALA A 88 6.85 11.64 8.02
C ALA A 88 8.08 11.95 8.91
N LYS A 89 7.92 12.73 9.97
CA LYS A 89 8.99 13.01 10.94
C LYS A 89 9.37 11.79 11.78
N ALA A 90 8.39 10.94 12.09
CA ALA A 90 8.61 9.71 12.86
C ALA A 90 9.20 8.57 11.99
N ASN A 91 9.04 8.63 10.68
CA ASN A 91 9.44 7.58 9.75
C ASN A 91 10.31 8.17 8.64
N ALA A 92 11.63 8.01 8.77
CA ALA A 92 12.57 8.48 7.73
C ALA A 92 12.27 7.82 6.38
N ASN A 93 12.53 8.54 5.30
CA ASN A 93 12.28 8.08 3.92
C ASN A 93 10.82 7.75 3.60
N THR A 94 9.87 8.38 4.30
CA THR A 94 8.44 8.24 3.97
C THR A 94 8.16 8.68 2.53
N HIS A 95 7.41 7.85 1.81
CA HIS A 95 6.90 8.18 0.47
C HIS A 95 5.38 8.24 0.49
N MET A 96 4.79 9.09 -0.34
CA MET A 96 3.34 9.30 -0.36
C MET A 96 2.72 8.80 -1.67
N TYR A 97 1.54 8.23 -1.57
CA TYR A 97 0.73 7.90 -2.73
C TYR A 97 -0.78 8.10 -2.49
N CYS A 98 -1.52 8.25 -3.59
CA CYS A 98 -2.96 8.03 -3.66
C CYS A 98 -3.26 6.89 -4.64
N TRP A 99 -4.49 6.79 -5.15
CA TRP A 99 -4.87 5.69 -6.05
C TRP A 99 -4.04 5.60 -7.34
N ARG A 100 -3.77 6.77 -7.99
CA ARG A 100 -3.06 6.86 -9.29
C ARG A 100 -1.98 7.94 -9.31
N GLY A 101 -1.48 8.42 -8.18
CA GLY A 101 -0.50 9.50 -8.13
C GLY A 101 -1.03 10.85 -8.66
N GLY A 102 -2.34 11.08 -8.54
CA GLY A 102 -3.01 12.26 -9.09
C GLY A 102 -3.22 13.38 -8.07
N MET A 103 -4.28 14.16 -8.26
CA MET A 103 -4.57 15.39 -7.50
C MET A 103 -4.51 15.23 -5.99
N ARG A 104 -5.06 14.13 -5.43
CA ARG A 104 -5.11 13.91 -3.97
C ARG A 104 -3.72 13.94 -3.33
N SER A 105 -2.78 13.15 -3.85
CA SER A 105 -1.42 13.13 -3.32
C SER A 105 -0.64 14.40 -3.66
N ASN A 106 -0.91 15.05 -4.80
CA ASN A 106 -0.28 16.33 -5.13
C ASN A 106 -0.70 17.44 -4.16
N TYR A 107 -2.00 17.57 -3.83
CA TYR A 107 -2.46 18.56 -2.85
C TYR A 107 -1.93 18.25 -1.44
N ALA A 108 -1.96 16.99 -1.01
CA ALA A 108 -1.43 16.59 0.29
C ALA A 108 0.07 16.95 0.40
N ARG A 109 0.87 16.62 -0.61
CA ARG A 109 2.29 16.97 -0.66
C ARG A 109 2.53 18.47 -0.64
N GLN A 110 1.75 19.24 -1.42
CA GLN A 110 1.86 20.69 -1.44
C GLN A 110 1.61 21.28 -0.04
N TRP A 111 0.56 20.85 0.65
CA TRP A 111 0.25 21.33 1.99
C TRP A 111 1.33 20.93 3.02
N MET A 112 1.90 19.73 2.91
CA MET A 112 3.04 19.33 3.76
C MET A 112 4.28 20.18 3.49
N HIS A 113 4.56 20.48 2.22
CA HIS A 113 5.65 21.36 1.83
C HIS A 113 5.48 22.77 2.41
N GLU A 114 4.28 23.35 2.33
CA GLU A 114 3.91 24.64 2.95
C GLU A 114 4.12 24.61 4.47
N ALA A 115 3.98 23.44 5.10
CA ALA A 115 4.27 23.19 6.52
C ALA A 115 5.74 22.82 6.81
N GLY A 116 6.63 22.89 5.80
CA GLY A 116 8.07 22.64 5.93
C GLY A 116 8.49 21.17 5.92
N VAL A 117 7.64 20.26 5.43
CA VAL A 117 7.93 18.81 5.33
C VAL A 117 7.80 18.36 3.87
N ASP A 118 8.90 17.87 3.31
CA ASP A 118 8.95 17.33 1.95
C ASP A 118 8.86 15.80 1.97
N VAL A 119 7.99 15.24 1.13
CA VAL A 119 7.88 13.78 0.91
C VAL A 119 7.83 13.49 -0.59
N PRO A 120 8.58 12.47 -1.08
CA PRO A 120 8.48 12.02 -2.46
C PRO A 120 7.10 11.44 -2.78
N LEU A 121 6.62 11.65 -4.00
CA LEU A 121 5.40 11.02 -4.51
C LEU A 121 5.71 9.80 -5.37
N ILE A 122 4.85 8.80 -5.26
CA ILE A 122 4.89 7.63 -6.13
C ILE A 122 4.14 7.93 -7.43
N ASP A 123 4.83 7.85 -8.56
CA ASP A 123 4.20 7.95 -9.88
C ASP A 123 3.22 6.78 -10.10
N GLY A 124 2.05 7.09 -10.64
CA GLY A 124 0.98 6.10 -10.80
C GLY A 124 0.36 5.58 -9.49
N GLY A 125 0.91 5.93 -8.32
CA GLY A 125 0.37 5.66 -6.99
C GLY A 125 0.22 4.19 -6.64
N PHE A 126 -0.78 3.86 -5.79
CA PHE A 126 -1.08 2.50 -5.36
C PHE A 126 -1.19 1.51 -6.54
N LYS A 127 -1.86 1.94 -7.62
CA LYS A 127 -2.08 1.08 -8.78
C LYS A 127 -0.77 0.64 -9.43
N ALA A 128 0.20 1.55 -9.54
CA ALA A 128 1.49 1.26 -10.17
C ALA A 128 2.36 0.37 -9.28
N LEU A 129 2.45 0.67 -7.98
CA LEU A 129 3.16 -0.18 -7.01
C LEU A 129 2.57 -1.60 -6.98
N ARG A 130 1.23 -1.71 -6.93
CA ARG A 130 0.57 -3.01 -6.95
C ARG A 130 0.83 -3.78 -8.24
N ARG A 131 0.88 -3.09 -9.39
CA ARG A 131 1.17 -3.74 -10.67
C ARG A 131 2.54 -4.42 -10.66
N LEU A 132 3.56 -3.77 -10.12
CA LEU A 132 4.88 -4.38 -9.93
C LEU A 132 4.78 -5.70 -9.13
N LEU A 133 4.02 -5.71 -8.02
CA LEU A 133 3.89 -6.89 -7.17
C LEU A 133 3.15 -8.04 -7.88
N ILE A 134 2.08 -7.75 -8.60
CA ILE A 134 1.38 -8.76 -9.41
C ILE A 134 2.31 -9.32 -10.51
N ASP A 135 2.99 -8.45 -11.25
CA ASP A 135 3.95 -8.89 -12.27
C ASP A 135 5.10 -9.73 -11.68
N THR A 136 5.48 -9.45 -10.42
CA THR A 136 6.47 -10.26 -9.69
C THR A 136 5.96 -11.65 -9.37
N ILE A 137 4.70 -11.76 -8.92
CA ILE A 137 4.05 -13.06 -8.66
C ILE A 137 3.94 -13.86 -9.95
N ASP A 138 3.44 -13.25 -11.02
CA ASP A 138 3.26 -13.89 -12.33
C ASP A 138 4.60 -14.40 -12.89
N LYS A 139 5.67 -13.59 -12.81
CA LYS A 139 7.01 -13.98 -13.22
C LYS A 139 7.58 -15.10 -12.35
N ALA A 140 7.39 -15.03 -11.03
CA ALA A 140 7.86 -16.10 -10.15
C ALA A 140 7.16 -17.43 -10.47
N ALA A 141 5.85 -17.39 -10.71
CA ALA A 141 5.07 -18.57 -11.06
C ALA A 141 5.48 -19.20 -12.42
N ALA A 142 5.91 -18.36 -13.37
CA ALA A 142 6.30 -18.81 -14.72
C ALA A 142 7.77 -19.27 -14.82
N GLU A 143 8.68 -18.64 -14.06
CA GLU A 143 10.13 -18.78 -14.28
C GLU A 143 10.83 -19.59 -13.18
N VAL A 144 10.25 -19.69 -11.97
CA VAL A 144 10.92 -20.32 -10.83
C VAL A 144 10.37 -21.73 -10.61
N PRO A 145 11.24 -22.77 -10.50
CA PRO A 145 10.80 -24.09 -10.10
C PRO A 145 10.17 -24.05 -8.69
N ILE A 146 8.91 -24.48 -8.57
CA ILE A 146 8.16 -24.47 -7.32
C ILE A 146 8.00 -25.89 -6.80
N ILE A 147 8.48 -26.15 -5.57
CA ILE A 147 8.24 -27.39 -4.85
C ILE A 147 7.13 -27.14 -3.82
N ARG A 148 5.99 -27.82 -3.98
CA ARG A 148 4.88 -27.71 -3.06
C ARG A 148 5.00 -28.74 -1.93
N ILE A 149 5.08 -28.26 -0.70
CA ILE A 149 5.06 -29.10 0.50
C ILE A 149 3.61 -29.28 0.94
N GLY A 150 3.09 -30.49 0.77
CA GLY A 150 1.74 -30.88 1.19
C GLY A 150 1.76 -31.87 2.36
N GLY A 151 0.60 -32.08 2.98
CA GLY A 151 0.43 -33.10 4.05
C GLY A 151 -0.73 -32.79 4.98
N LYS A 152 -1.12 -33.76 5.81
CA LYS A 152 -2.22 -33.64 6.78
C LYS A 152 -1.93 -32.59 7.85
N THR A 153 -2.97 -32.07 8.50
CA THR A 153 -2.83 -31.20 9.68
C THR A 153 -2.01 -31.91 10.76
N GLY A 154 -1.13 -31.18 11.46
CA GLY A 154 -0.28 -31.74 12.52
C GLY A 154 1.04 -32.37 12.06
N THR A 155 1.32 -32.49 10.75
CA THR A 155 2.59 -33.05 10.22
C THR A 155 3.77 -32.09 10.26
N ARG A 156 3.66 -30.96 10.94
CA ARG A 156 4.70 -29.93 11.10
C ARG A 156 5.21 -29.30 9.78
N LYS A 157 4.36 -29.23 8.74
CA LYS A 157 4.72 -28.58 7.47
C LYS A 157 5.22 -27.16 7.64
N THR A 158 4.52 -26.36 8.44
CA THR A 158 4.89 -24.96 8.71
C THR A 158 6.28 -24.86 9.36
N ALA A 159 6.65 -25.79 10.25
CA ALA A 159 7.97 -25.81 10.84
C ALA A 159 9.06 -26.13 9.79
N LEU A 160 8.79 -27.04 8.86
CA LEU A 160 9.68 -27.34 7.76
C LEU A 160 9.81 -26.15 6.79
N VAL A 161 8.69 -25.54 6.40
CA VAL A 161 8.67 -24.33 5.55
C VAL A 161 9.51 -23.23 6.19
N ASN A 162 9.30 -22.92 7.47
CA ASN A 162 10.01 -21.85 8.18
C ASN A 162 11.52 -22.19 8.42
N ALA A 163 11.95 -23.42 8.23
CA ALA A 163 13.36 -23.81 8.35
C ALA A 163 14.14 -23.67 7.02
N VAL A 164 13.46 -23.28 5.94
CA VAL A 164 14.07 -23.13 4.60
C VAL A 164 14.06 -21.66 4.21
N ASP A 165 15.24 -21.06 3.98
CA ASP A 165 15.40 -19.63 3.76
C ASP A 165 14.62 -19.05 2.58
N PHE A 166 14.43 -19.82 1.51
CA PHE A 166 13.70 -19.40 0.29
C PHE A 166 12.28 -19.98 0.18
N SER A 167 11.74 -20.48 1.28
CA SER A 167 10.35 -20.95 1.32
C SER A 167 9.36 -19.78 1.40
N ILE A 168 8.12 -20.04 0.98
CA ILE A 168 6.98 -19.12 1.12
C ILE A 168 5.90 -19.83 1.93
N ASP A 169 5.49 -19.22 3.05
CA ASP A 169 4.37 -19.69 3.87
C ASP A 169 3.05 -19.08 3.41
N LEU A 170 2.43 -19.69 2.40
CA LEU A 170 1.14 -19.24 1.86
C LEU A 170 0.01 -19.30 2.91
N GLU A 171 0.05 -20.29 3.83
CA GLU A 171 -0.94 -20.39 4.91
C GLU A 171 -0.75 -19.24 5.90
N GLY A 172 0.50 -18.84 6.19
CA GLY A 172 0.84 -17.68 7.00
C GLY A 172 0.35 -16.38 6.37
N HIS A 173 0.62 -16.14 5.09
CA HIS A 173 0.10 -14.98 4.36
C HIS A 173 -1.42 -14.91 4.35
N ALA A 174 -2.10 -16.05 4.21
CA ALA A 174 -3.57 -16.12 4.28
C ALA A 174 -4.13 -15.99 5.70
N ASN A 175 -3.28 -15.88 6.72
CA ASN A 175 -3.66 -15.92 8.14
C ASN A 175 -4.57 -17.12 8.47
N HIS A 176 -4.25 -18.29 7.91
CA HIS A 176 -5.05 -19.49 7.95
C HIS A 176 -4.21 -20.71 8.34
N ARG A 177 -4.78 -21.67 9.05
CA ARG A 177 -4.08 -22.87 9.53
C ARG A 177 -4.17 -24.08 8.60
N GLY A 178 -4.62 -23.91 7.37
CA GLY A 178 -4.66 -24.94 6.33
C GLY A 178 -5.69 -26.07 6.56
N SER A 179 -6.66 -25.89 7.43
CA SER A 179 -7.73 -26.88 7.65
C SER A 179 -9.12 -26.28 7.53
N SER A 180 -10.17 -27.08 7.39
CA SER A 180 -11.57 -26.60 7.35
C SER A 180 -11.95 -25.71 8.53
N PHE A 181 -11.26 -25.85 9.67
CA PHE A 181 -11.44 -25.05 10.88
C PHE A 181 -10.23 -24.13 11.14
N GLY A 182 -9.44 -23.82 10.10
CA GLY A 182 -8.18 -23.13 10.20
C GLY A 182 -8.26 -21.61 10.34
N TYR A 183 -9.44 -21.03 10.33
CA TYR A 183 -9.64 -19.59 10.49
C TYR A 183 -9.07 -19.08 11.83
N ARG A 184 -8.37 -17.97 11.79
CA ARG A 184 -7.89 -17.26 12.99
C ARG A 184 -8.89 -16.19 13.39
N VAL A 185 -8.95 -15.87 14.69
CA VAL A 185 -9.85 -14.84 15.24
C VAL A 185 -9.60 -13.45 14.61
N SER A 186 -8.35 -13.19 14.21
CA SER A 186 -7.96 -11.95 13.51
C SER A 186 -8.50 -11.84 12.07
N GLY A 187 -9.23 -12.85 11.58
CA GLY A 187 -9.76 -12.87 10.22
C GLY A 187 -8.72 -13.21 9.16
N VAL A 188 -9.17 -13.28 7.91
CA VAL A 188 -8.31 -13.44 6.74
C VAL A 188 -8.04 -12.07 6.11
N PRO A 189 -6.85 -11.82 5.54
CA PRO A 189 -6.58 -10.60 4.80
C PRO A 189 -7.47 -10.50 3.56
N SER A 190 -7.62 -9.30 3.02
CA SER A 190 -8.21 -9.16 1.69
C SER A 190 -7.32 -9.87 0.66
N GLN A 191 -7.90 -10.24 -0.49
CA GLN A 191 -7.11 -10.80 -1.59
C GLN A 191 -5.97 -9.85 -2.01
N ILE A 192 -6.21 -8.54 -1.96
CA ILE A 192 -5.22 -7.53 -2.29
C ILE A 192 -4.08 -7.51 -1.28
N ASP A 193 -4.38 -7.58 0.02
CA ASP A 193 -3.35 -7.61 1.07
C ASP A 193 -2.51 -8.88 0.98
N PHE A 194 -3.16 -10.03 0.76
CA PHE A 194 -2.48 -11.31 0.55
C PHE A 194 -1.49 -11.23 -0.63
N GLU A 195 -1.94 -10.76 -1.80
CA GLU A 195 -1.11 -10.65 -2.99
C GLU A 195 0.01 -9.62 -2.82
N ASN A 196 -0.27 -8.50 -2.17
CA ASN A 196 0.75 -7.49 -1.89
C ASN A 196 1.85 -8.05 -0.97
N ALA A 197 1.50 -8.72 0.11
CA ALA A 197 2.45 -9.32 1.05
C ALA A 197 3.28 -10.43 0.37
N LEU A 198 2.62 -11.30 -0.40
CA LEU A 198 3.29 -12.35 -1.17
C LEU A 198 4.26 -11.78 -2.22
N GLY A 199 3.83 -10.76 -2.99
CA GLY A 199 4.66 -10.11 -4.00
C GLY A 199 5.91 -9.45 -3.39
N ILE A 200 5.76 -8.81 -2.24
CA ILE A 200 6.89 -8.20 -1.50
C ILE A 200 7.86 -9.29 -1.02
N GLU A 201 7.38 -10.37 -0.42
CA GLU A 201 8.26 -11.48 0.03
C GLU A 201 9.00 -12.11 -1.15
N LEU A 202 8.33 -12.33 -2.27
CA LEU A 202 8.98 -12.84 -3.49
C LEU A 202 10.07 -11.89 -4.02
N LEU A 203 9.84 -10.57 -4.00
CA LEU A 203 10.87 -9.59 -4.38
C LEU A 203 12.10 -9.70 -3.47
N GLN A 204 11.88 -9.76 -2.17
CA GLN A 204 12.95 -9.81 -1.16
C GLN A 204 13.77 -11.11 -1.29
N LYS A 205 13.10 -12.25 -1.41
CA LYS A 205 13.78 -13.55 -1.55
C LYS A 205 14.53 -13.66 -2.87
N ARG A 206 13.96 -13.26 -4.00
CA ARG A 206 14.70 -13.24 -5.28
C ARG A 206 15.92 -12.32 -5.24
N HIS A 207 15.85 -11.19 -4.54
CA HIS A 207 17.00 -10.29 -4.40
C HIS A 207 18.12 -10.92 -3.55
N ALA A 208 17.78 -11.65 -2.50
CA ALA A 208 18.76 -12.29 -1.61
C ALA A 208 19.57 -13.41 -2.29
N PHE A 209 19.10 -13.97 -3.42
CA PHE A 209 19.70 -15.10 -4.13
C PHE A 209 20.20 -14.76 -5.54
N GLN A 210 20.25 -13.49 -5.91
CA GLN A 210 20.93 -12.96 -7.11
C GLN A 210 22.31 -12.41 -6.77
#